data_373d2152bb38ae65c3ecbe5facba8023
#
_entry.id   373d2152bb38ae65c3ecbe5facba8023
#
_cell.length_a   1.000
_cell.length_b   1.000
_cell.length_c   1.000
_cell.angle_alpha   90.00
_cell.angle_beta   90.00
_cell.angle_gamma   90.00
#
_symmetry.space_group_name_H-M   'P 1'
#
loop_
_entity.id
_entity.type
_entity.pdbx_description
1 polymer ?
#
loop_
_entity_poly.entity_id
_entity_poly.type
_entity_poly.pdbx_seq_one_letter_code
_entity_poly.pdbx_strand_id
1 'polypeptide(L)'
;MMKTLKKYSPKILLFLMLGIIAASCTERIDVELDDTYTRLVVDGQLTGDSTETHTIILTESTSYFYNQPPPPVTNANVSVKGDDGSSILLSEQDPGVYLLPEGFKSKIGVNYSLDIDLEKEIDGHIKYTASSSTPSIGDTVYIGLQYQPDWGEKGYYVVQCYYWDPLGPNWYMFDIYKNDTLLTDTISEKQVVDDTFYDGGFTNGIGVGYLDQSRKDQVLKPGDVISFRASSITEGYANFVWEVQDEVSFSTPLFSGPPANVVGNLSDGAIGYFTSYSVLFASMVFE
;
A
#
# COMPACT_ATOMS: atom_id res chain seq x y z
N MET A 1 2.70 -54.99 -51.26
CA MET A 1 1.49 -54.24 -51.62
C MET A 1 1.55 -52.88 -50.89
N MET A 2 2.29 -51.93 -51.51
CA MET A 2 2.45 -50.59 -50.97
C MET A 2 1.30 -49.69 -51.45
N LYS A 3 0.50 -49.17 -50.49
CA LYS A 3 -0.54 -48.19 -50.78
C LYS A 3 0.12 -46.83 -51.00
N THR A 4 -0.04 -46.28 -52.20
CA THR A 4 0.37 -44.92 -52.56
C THR A 4 -0.45 -43.89 -51.75
N LEU A 5 0.23 -43.17 -50.85
CA LEU A 5 -0.32 -42.00 -50.16
C LEU A 5 -0.57 -40.88 -51.19
N LYS A 6 -1.84 -40.55 -51.41
CA LYS A 6 -2.31 -39.46 -52.27
C LYS A 6 -1.78 -38.14 -51.74
N LYS A 7 -0.86 -37.49 -52.48
CA LYS A 7 -0.26 -36.18 -52.11
C LYS A 7 -1.32 -35.09 -52.22
N TYR A 8 -1.84 -34.62 -51.09
CA TYR A 8 -2.77 -33.50 -51.11
C TYR A 8 -2.08 -32.22 -51.55
N SER A 9 -2.76 -31.45 -52.42
CA SER A 9 -2.22 -30.18 -52.94
C SER A 9 -1.96 -29.20 -51.77
N PRO A 10 -0.78 -28.53 -51.70
CA PRO A 10 -0.47 -27.56 -50.64
C PRO A 10 -1.52 -26.41 -50.53
N LYS A 11 -2.27 -26.17 -51.60
CA LYS A 11 -3.42 -25.23 -51.63
C LYS A 11 -4.56 -25.69 -50.74
N ILE A 12 -4.84 -27.00 -50.67
CA ILE A 12 -5.89 -27.57 -49.82
C ILE A 12 -5.50 -27.48 -48.36
N LEU A 13 -4.24 -27.74 -48.04
CA LEU A 13 -3.70 -27.62 -46.70
C LEU A 13 -3.73 -26.16 -46.20
N LEU A 14 -3.43 -25.20 -47.08
CA LEU A 14 -3.48 -23.76 -46.78
C LEU A 14 -4.92 -23.29 -46.51
N PHE A 15 -5.87 -23.77 -47.32
CA PHE A 15 -7.30 -23.44 -47.11
C PHE A 15 -7.86 -24.06 -45.82
N LEU A 16 -7.43 -25.26 -45.44
CA LEU A 16 -7.82 -25.89 -44.19
C LEU A 16 -7.24 -25.14 -42.98
N MET A 17 -5.99 -24.66 -43.07
CA MET A 17 -5.34 -23.86 -42.03
C MET A 17 -5.96 -22.47 -41.87
N LEU A 18 -6.37 -21.83 -42.99
CA LEU A 18 -7.09 -20.55 -42.97
C LEU A 18 -8.49 -20.69 -42.36
N GLY A 19 -9.18 -21.84 -42.59
CA GLY A 19 -10.48 -22.15 -42.01
C GLY A 19 -10.45 -22.34 -40.49
N ILE A 20 -9.35 -22.87 -39.93
CA ILE A 20 -9.17 -23.06 -38.48
C ILE A 20 -8.94 -21.74 -37.78
N ILE A 21 -8.26 -20.79 -38.43
CA ILE A 21 -8.01 -19.44 -37.87
C ILE A 21 -9.30 -18.59 -37.84
N ALA A 22 -10.21 -18.80 -38.82
CA ALA A 22 -11.51 -18.11 -38.88
C ALA A 22 -12.55 -18.63 -37.88
N ALA A 23 -12.32 -19.81 -37.28
CA ALA A 23 -13.18 -20.42 -36.27
C ALA A 23 -12.75 -20.10 -34.82
N SER A 24 -11.88 -19.14 -34.63
CA SER A 24 -11.58 -18.59 -33.30
C SER A 24 -12.84 -17.86 -32.80
N CYS A 25 -13.73 -18.58 -32.14
CA CYS A 25 -14.80 -17.99 -31.37
C CYS A 25 -14.19 -17.14 -30.26
N THR A 26 -14.32 -15.83 -30.36
CA THR A 26 -14.23 -14.96 -29.19
C THR A 26 -15.53 -15.14 -28.40
N GLU A 27 -15.53 -16.09 -27.49
CA GLU A 27 -16.59 -16.20 -26.50
C GLU A 27 -16.45 -14.97 -25.57
N ARG A 28 -17.40 -14.06 -25.68
CA ARG A 28 -17.52 -12.94 -24.77
C ARG A 28 -18.01 -13.51 -23.45
N ILE A 29 -17.13 -13.71 -22.50
CA ILE A 29 -17.51 -14.04 -21.14
C ILE A 29 -18.10 -12.78 -20.55
N ASP A 30 -19.43 -12.63 -20.54
CA ASP A 30 -20.10 -11.68 -19.68
C ASP A 30 -20.00 -12.24 -18.26
N VAL A 31 -18.98 -11.81 -17.54
CA VAL A 31 -18.88 -12.07 -16.10
C VAL A 31 -19.94 -11.18 -15.45
N GLU A 32 -21.10 -11.73 -15.15
CA GLU A 32 -21.96 -11.15 -14.13
C GLU A 32 -21.20 -11.27 -12.82
N LEU A 33 -20.52 -10.18 -12.43
CA LEU A 33 -20.06 -10.05 -11.06
C LEU A 33 -21.34 -9.89 -10.25
N ASP A 34 -21.72 -10.93 -9.52
CA ASP A 34 -22.77 -10.84 -8.51
C ASP A 34 -22.51 -9.58 -7.70
N ASP A 35 -23.55 -8.77 -7.47
CA ASP A 35 -23.47 -7.57 -6.66
C ASP A 35 -22.81 -7.96 -5.32
N THR A 36 -21.54 -7.62 -5.18
CA THR A 36 -20.80 -7.87 -3.95
C THR A 36 -21.51 -7.10 -2.84
N TYR A 37 -21.86 -7.78 -1.76
CA TYR A 37 -22.45 -7.14 -0.60
C TYR A 37 -21.52 -6.00 -0.13
N THR A 38 -22.14 -4.87 0.22
CA THR A 38 -21.44 -3.68 0.69
C THR A 38 -20.76 -3.98 2.03
N ARG A 39 -19.47 -3.64 2.14
CA ARG A 39 -18.66 -3.77 3.36
C ARG A 39 -18.22 -2.40 3.85
N LEU A 40 -17.98 -2.28 5.14
CA LEU A 40 -17.27 -1.14 5.68
C LEU A 40 -15.80 -1.20 5.22
N VAL A 41 -15.29 -0.07 4.74
CA VAL A 41 -13.88 0.14 4.42
C VAL A 41 -13.30 1.11 5.42
N VAL A 42 -12.17 0.75 6.02
CA VAL A 42 -11.48 1.57 7.03
C VAL A 42 -10.05 1.82 6.60
N ASP A 43 -9.66 3.09 6.54
CA ASP A 43 -8.27 3.54 6.42
C ASP A 43 -7.94 4.37 7.66
N GLY A 44 -7.08 3.83 8.52
CA GLY A 44 -6.72 4.47 9.79
C GLY A 44 -5.25 4.34 10.11
N GLN A 45 -4.57 5.48 10.22
CA GLN A 45 -3.14 5.52 10.50
C GLN A 45 -2.85 6.46 11.67
N LEU A 46 -2.16 5.94 12.69
CA LEU A 46 -1.66 6.70 13.81
C LEU A 46 -0.13 6.75 13.73
N THR A 47 0.43 7.94 13.72
CA THR A 47 1.89 8.09 13.61
C THR A 47 2.50 8.71 14.88
N GLY A 48 3.82 8.52 15.05
CA GLY A 48 4.60 9.18 16.09
C GLY A 48 4.89 10.65 15.80
N ASP A 49 4.37 11.22 14.70
CA ASP A 49 4.56 12.62 14.33
C ASP A 49 3.39 13.48 14.79
N SER A 50 3.63 14.38 15.74
CA SER A 50 2.61 15.31 16.26
C SER A 50 2.28 16.46 15.30
N THR A 51 2.99 16.61 14.20
CA THR A 51 2.73 17.65 13.18
C THR A 51 1.75 17.14 12.11
N GLU A 52 1.55 15.84 12.02
CA GLU A 52 0.58 15.23 11.11
C GLU A 52 -0.85 15.34 11.64
N THR A 53 -1.79 15.46 10.71
CA THR A 53 -3.21 15.32 10.99
C THR A 53 -3.59 13.85 10.90
N HIS A 54 -3.98 13.25 12.03
CA HIS A 54 -4.36 11.86 12.09
C HIS A 54 -5.86 11.69 11.83
N THR A 55 -6.20 10.84 10.86
CA THR A 55 -7.57 10.57 10.45
C THR A 55 -7.90 9.09 10.44
N ILE A 56 -9.17 8.78 10.68
CA ILE A 56 -9.79 7.51 10.34
C ILE A 56 -10.81 7.78 9.26
N ILE A 57 -10.66 7.17 8.10
CA ILE A 57 -11.57 7.35 6.97
C ILE A 57 -12.47 6.12 6.88
N LEU A 58 -13.79 6.36 6.84
CA LEU A 58 -14.80 5.33 6.73
C LEU A 58 -15.59 5.50 5.42
N THR A 59 -15.59 4.47 4.59
CA THR A 59 -16.37 4.43 3.35
C THR A 59 -17.07 3.08 3.18
N GLU A 60 -17.99 3.02 2.23
CA GLU A 60 -18.58 1.76 1.78
C GLU A 60 -17.81 1.19 0.59
N SER A 61 -17.65 -0.12 0.54
CA SER A 61 -17.12 -0.78 -0.67
C SER A 61 -18.07 -0.62 -1.84
N THR A 62 -17.54 -0.54 -3.06
CA THR A 62 -18.30 -0.35 -4.28
C THR A 62 -17.95 -1.43 -5.30
N SER A 63 -18.81 -1.62 -6.31
CA SER A 63 -18.50 -2.52 -7.41
C SER A 63 -17.28 -2.04 -8.21
N TYR A 64 -16.57 -2.96 -8.85
CA TYR A 64 -15.38 -2.65 -9.66
C TYR A 64 -15.63 -1.59 -10.75
N PHE A 65 -16.84 -1.53 -11.29
CA PHE A 65 -17.20 -0.57 -12.35
C PHE A 65 -17.73 0.76 -11.81
N TYR A 66 -17.73 0.95 -10.51
CA TYR A 66 -18.16 2.21 -9.90
C TYR A 66 -17.08 3.28 -10.11
N ASN A 67 -17.43 4.36 -10.80
CA ASN A 67 -16.50 5.40 -11.24
C ASN A 67 -16.65 6.73 -10.48
N GLN A 68 -17.28 6.69 -9.31
CA GLN A 68 -17.40 7.81 -8.38
C GLN A 68 -16.57 7.53 -7.13
N PRO A 69 -16.22 8.56 -6.33
CA PRO A 69 -15.63 8.34 -5.02
C PRO A 69 -16.49 7.39 -4.18
N PRO A 70 -15.90 6.47 -3.39
CA PRO A 70 -16.66 5.57 -2.53
C PRO A 70 -17.59 6.36 -1.61
N PRO A 71 -18.84 5.88 -1.35
CA PRO A 71 -19.76 6.55 -0.44
C PRO A 71 -19.16 6.68 0.96
N PRO A 72 -19.16 7.88 1.58
CA PRO A 72 -18.65 8.04 2.93
C PRO A 72 -19.64 7.47 3.97
N VAL A 73 -19.10 6.89 5.04
CA VAL A 73 -19.87 6.45 6.20
C VAL A 73 -19.85 7.54 7.26
N THR A 74 -20.97 8.24 7.40
CA THR A 74 -21.14 9.41 8.27
C THR A 74 -21.85 9.08 9.59
N ASN A 75 -21.74 9.99 10.58
CA ASN A 75 -22.41 9.89 11.88
C ASN A 75 -22.04 8.63 12.69
N ALA A 76 -20.87 8.06 12.47
CA ALA A 76 -20.38 6.99 13.31
C ALA A 76 -19.76 7.52 14.61
N ASN A 77 -19.86 6.75 15.70
CA ASN A 77 -19.05 6.98 16.88
C ASN A 77 -17.72 6.26 16.71
N VAL A 78 -16.66 7.01 16.47
CA VAL A 78 -15.31 6.47 16.27
C VAL A 78 -14.44 6.85 17.46
N SER A 79 -13.82 5.87 18.10
CA SER A 79 -12.91 6.10 19.22
C SER A 79 -11.65 5.27 19.13
N VAL A 80 -10.55 5.85 19.60
CA VAL A 80 -9.24 5.18 19.74
C VAL A 80 -8.88 5.13 21.22
N LYS A 81 -8.49 3.94 21.69
CA LYS A 81 -8.08 3.70 23.07
C LYS A 81 -6.69 3.07 23.08
N GLY A 82 -5.83 3.56 23.95
CA GLY A 82 -4.52 2.96 24.23
C GLY A 82 -4.54 2.14 25.52
N ASP A 83 -3.76 1.09 25.58
CA ASP A 83 -3.56 0.29 26.81
C ASP A 83 -2.79 1.07 27.90
N ASP A 84 -2.26 2.26 27.57
CA ASP A 84 -1.73 3.23 28.52
C ASP A 84 -2.84 4.03 29.25
N GLY A 85 -4.11 3.69 29.02
CA GLY A 85 -5.30 4.36 29.61
C GLY A 85 -5.79 5.58 28.82
N SER A 86 -5.16 5.92 27.69
CA SER A 86 -5.66 6.98 26.80
C SER A 86 -6.97 6.54 26.13
N SER A 87 -7.91 7.50 25.98
CA SER A 87 -9.18 7.27 25.29
C SER A 87 -9.60 8.56 24.58
N ILE A 88 -9.78 8.48 23.29
CA ILE A 88 -10.04 9.61 22.41
C ILE A 88 -11.29 9.32 21.59
N LEU A 89 -12.29 10.18 21.67
CA LEU A 89 -13.43 10.19 20.77
C LEU A 89 -13.09 11.12 19.61
N LEU A 90 -13.20 10.61 18.39
CA LEU A 90 -12.90 11.37 17.18
C LEU A 90 -14.11 12.24 16.79
N SER A 91 -13.83 13.34 16.10
CA SER A 91 -14.84 14.21 15.52
C SER A 91 -14.90 14.07 14.01
N GLU A 92 -16.09 13.89 13.45
CA GLU A 92 -16.27 13.94 11.99
C GLU A 92 -16.09 15.38 11.52
N GLN A 93 -15.13 15.60 10.62
CA GLN A 93 -14.81 16.92 10.06
C GLN A 93 -15.41 17.10 8.67
N ASP A 94 -15.20 16.10 7.82
CA ASP A 94 -15.78 15.98 6.50
C ASP A 94 -16.52 14.63 6.41
N PRO A 95 -17.47 14.45 5.49
CA PRO A 95 -18.22 13.21 5.37
C PRO A 95 -17.32 11.96 5.36
N GLY A 96 -17.43 11.11 6.38
CA GLY A 96 -16.65 9.90 6.56
C GLY A 96 -15.21 10.09 7.01
N VAL A 97 -14.77 11.32 7.34
CA VAL A 97 -13.43 11.64 7.81
C VAL A 97 -13.45 12.02 9.28
N TYR A 98 -12.91 11.16 10.12
CA TYR A 98 -12.90 11.29 11.58
C TYR A 98 -11.51 11.68 12.07
N LEU A 99 -11.40 12.84 12.73
CA LEU A 99 -10.12 13.44 13.15
C LEU A 99 -9.80 13.13 14.61
N LEU A 100 -8.53 12.80 14.84
CA LEU A 100 -7.95 12.86 16.18
C LEU A 100 -7.65 14.32 16.56
N PRO A 101 -7.49 14.62 17.87
CA PRO A 101 -7.10 15.96 18.32
C PRO A 101 -5.77 16.40 17.73
N GLU A 102 -5.65 17.69 17.42
CA GLU A 102 -4.40 18.30 16.96
C GLU A 102 -3.26 18.01 17.95
N GLY A 103 -2.08 17.72 17.42
CA GLY A 103 -0.90 17.39 18.23
C GLY A 103 -0.90 15.96 18.80
N PHE A 104 -1.88 15.13 18.45
CA PHE A 104 -1.81 13.70 18.77
C PHE A 104 -0.55 13.08 18.16
N LYS A 105 0.03 12.15 18.89
CA LYS A 105 1.05 11.23 18.37
C LYS A 105 0.94 9.89 19.04
N SER A 106 1.16 8.83 18.29
CA SER A 106 1.25 7.49 18.85
C SER A 106 2.49 7.34 19.71
N LYS A 107 2.39 6.51 20.75
CA LYS A 107 3.49 6.26 21.69
C LYS A 107 4.03 4.86 21.46
N ILE A 108 5.36 4.76 21.38
CA ILE A 108 6.08 3.49 21.26
C ILE A 108 5.66 2.54 22.39
N GLY A 109 5.38 1.30 22.04
CA GLY A 109 5.00 0.23 22.97
C GLY A 109 3.53 0.25 23.39
N VAL A 110 2.74 1.27 22.99
CA VAL A 110 1.30 1.30 23.27
C VAL A 110 0.55 0.51 22.20
N ASN A 111 -0.39 -0.32 22.64
CA ASN A 111 -1.33 -1.01 21.77
C ASN A 111 -2.64 -0.20 21.71
N TYR A 112 -2.95 0.30 20.52
CA TYR A 112 -4.17 1.06 20.25
C TYR A 112 -5.27 0.16 19.72
N SER A 113 -6.48 0.34 20.23
CA SER A 113 -7.72 -0.23 19.70
C SER A 113 -8.59 0.85 19.08
N LEU A 114 -9.13 0.55 17.91
CA LEU A 114 -10.14 1.33 17.22
C LEU A 114 -11.50 0.69 17.49
N ASP A 115 -12.46 1.48 17.96
CA ASP A 115 -13.86 1.08 18.09
C ASP A 115 -14.71 1.99 17.18
N ILE A 116 -15.56 1.38 16.36
CA ILE A 116 -16.46 2.04 15.43
C ILE A 116 -17.89 1.56 15.73
N ASP A 117 -18.79 2.48 16.08
CA ASP A 117 -20.23 2.25 16.22
C ASP A 117 -20.97 3.03 15.12
N LEU A 118 -21.60 2.32 14.19
CA LEU A 118 -22.34 2.92 13.07
C LEU A 118 -23.77 3.30 13.46
N GLU A 119 -24.32 4.35 12.85
CA GLU A 119 -25.74 4.68 12.93
C GLU A 119 -26.63 3.69 12.17
N LYS A 120 -26.13 3.18 11.03
CA LYS A 120 -26.79 2.18 10.17
C LYS A 120 -25.91 0.95 10.01
N GLU A 121 -26.52 -0.22 9.99
CA GLU A 121 -25.79 -1.45 9.73
C GLU A 121 -25.22 -1.50 8.30
N ILE A 122 -24.01 -2.06 8.20
CA ILE A 122 -23.37 -2.45 6.95
C ILE A 122 -23.05 -3.93 7.06
N ASP A 123 -23.47 -4.73 6.10
CA ASP A 123 -23.30 -6.19 6.10
C ASP A 123 -23.81 -6.88 7.40
N GLY A 124 -24.91 -6.37 7.95
CA GLY A 124 -25.54 -6.91 9.17
C GLY A 124 -24.85 -6.52 10.49
N HIS A 125 -23.85 -5.64 10.46
CA HIS A 125 -23.08 -5.20 11.62
C HIS A 125 -23.15 -3.70 11.82
N ILE A 126 -23.20 -3.26 13.09
CA ILE A 126 -23.12 -1.84 13.48
C ILE A 126 -21.85 -1.55 14.28
N LYS A 127 -21.08 -2.58 14.69
CA LYS A 127 -19.87 -2.42 15.48
C LYS A 127 -18.71 -3.11 14.80
N TYR A 128 -17.60 -2.38 14.76
CA TYR A 128 -16.35 -2.89 14.19
C TYR A 128 -15.20 -2.48 15.09
N THR A 129 -14.19 -3.35 15.15
CA THR A 129 -12.99 -3.11 15.94
C THR A 129 -11.74 -3.47 15.15
N ALA A 130 -10.64 -2.82 15.52
CA ALA A 130 -9.30 -3.19 15.08
C ALA A 130 -8.29 -2.90 16.18
N SER A 131 -7.09 -3.43 16.07
CA SER A 131 -6.00 -3.07 16.97
C SER A 131 -4.66 -3.05 16.26
N SER A 132 -3.75 -2.18 16.75
CA SER A 132 -2.38 -2.10 16.29
C SER A 132 -1.47 -1.59 17.40
N SER A 133 -0.31 -2.22 17.56
CA SER A 133 0.74 -1.71 18.44
C SER A 133 1.62 -0.72 17.69
N THR A 134 2.22 0.23 18.43
CA THR A 134 3.25 1.11 17.89
C THR A 134 4.63 0.49 18.12
N PRO A 135 5.30 -0.06 17.09
CA PRO A 135 6.63 -0.65 17.24
C PRO A 135 7.65 0.41 17.64
N SER A 136 8.75 -0.03 18.27
CA SER A 136 9.89 0.83 18.52
C SER A 136 10.65 1.11 17.23
N ILE A 137 11.29 2.27 17.18
CA ILE A 137 12.25 2.63 16.15
C ILE A 137 13.50 3.15 16.87
N GLY A 138 14.68 2.96 16.29
CA GLY A 138 15.93 3.48 16.89
C GLY A 138 15.98 5.02 16.92
N ASP A 139 17.10 5.54 17.37
CA ASP A 139 17.20 6.97 17.69
C ASP A 139 17.56 7.86 16.50
N THR A 140 18.29 7.34 15.51
CA THR A 140 18.89 8.17 14.45
C THR A 140 18.99 7.42 13.13
N VAL A 141 18.61 8.11 12.07
CA VAL A 141 18.71 7.64 10.68
C VAL A 141 19.43 8.70 9.83
N TYR A 142 20.25 8.26 8.88
CA TYR A 142 20.94 9.15 7.94
C TYR A 142 20.56 8.83 6.50
N ILE A 143 20.59 9.85 5.66
CA ILE A 143 20.27 9.77 4.24
C ILE A 143 21.50 9.91 3.37
N GLY A 144 21.54 9.18 2.26
CA GLY A 144 22.50 9.38 1.18
C GLY A 144 21.82 9.25 -0.19
N LEU A 145 22.53 9.68 -1.22
CA LEU A 145 22.10 9.53 -2.61
C LEU A 145 23.20 8.84 -3.42
N GLN A 146 22.81 7.84 -4.19
CA GLN A 146 23.71 7.15 -5.12
C GLN A 146 23.16 7.21 -6.54
N TYR A 147 23.92 7.80 -7.47
CA TYR A 147 23.51 7.85 -8.87
C TYR A 147 23.80 6.53 -9.59
N GLN A 148 22.79 6.05 -10.34
CA GLN A 148 22.84 4.84 -11.17
C GLN A 148 22.61 5.24 -12.64
N PRO A 149 23.67 5.53 -13.41
CA PRO A 149 23.54 6.09 -14.76
C PRO A 149 22.91 5.11 -15.77
N ASP A 150 23.07 3.81 -15.54
CA ASP A 150 22.62 2.75 -16.44
C ASP A 150 21.18 2.30 -16.19
N TRP A 151 20.49 2.88 -15.20
CA TRP A 151 19.10 2.55 -14.90
C TRP A 151 18.15 3.50 -15.63
N GLY A 152 17.18 2.90 -16.38
CA GLY A 152 16.21 3.67 -17.14
C GLY A 152 16.79 4.53 -18.26
N GLU A 153 16.07 5.60 -18.64
CA GLU A 153 16.44 6.44 -19.79
C GLU A 153 17.52 7.49 -19.44
N LYS A 154 17.44 8.06 -18.22
CA LYS A 154 18.32 9.18 -17.79
C LYS A 154 19.00 8.92 -16.44
N GLY A 155 19.07 7.66 -16.05
CA GLY A 155 19.58 7.27 -14.74
C GLY A 155 18.59 7.45 -13.61
N TYR A 156 18.97 6.93 -12.45
CA TYR A 156 18.23 7.02 -11.19
C TYR A 156 19.14 7.53 -10.08
N TYR A 157 18.56 8.27 -9.15
CA TYR A 157 19.15 8.42 -7.83
C TYR A 157 18.49 7.45 -6.87
N VAL A 158 19.29 6.60 -6.25
CA VAL A 158 18.86 5.71 -5.16
C VAL A 158 18.96 6.51 -3.86
N VAL A 159 17.85 6.68 -3.17
CA VAL A 159 17.82 7.21 -1.82
C VAL A 159 18.24 6.11 -0.88
N GLN A 160 19.32 6.34 -0.12
CA GLN A 160 19.92 5.37 0.77
C GLN A 160 19.63 5.72 2.22
N CYS A 161 19.27 4.68 3.00
CA CYS A 161 19.09 4.78 4.45
C CYS A 161 20.27 4.13 5.17
N TYR A 162 20.87 4.88 6.09
CA TYR A 162 21.92 4.41 6.99
C TYR A 162 21.36 4.41 8.42
N TYR A 163 21.30 3.24 9.03
CA TYR A 163 20.56 3.02 10.26
C TYR A 163 21.17 1.88 11.06
N TRP A 164 21.19 2.01 12.39
CA TRP A 164 21.46 0.90 13.31
C TRP A 164 20.13 0.27 13.68
N ASP A 165 19.90 -0.91 13.13
CA ASP A 165 18.69 -1.66 13.38
C ASP A 165 18.66 -2.21 14.81
N PRO A 166 17.54 -2.10 15.55
CA PRO A 166 17.39 -2.75 16.85
C PRO A 166 17.38 -4.27 16.70
N LEU A 167 17.83 -4.99 17.74
CA LEU A 167 17.76 -6.45 17.74
C LEU A 167 16.31 -6.96 17.83
N GLY A 168 15.99 -7.95 17.03
CA GLY A 168 14.67 -8.60 16.92
C GLY A 168 13.97 -8.21 15.62
N PRO A 169 12.97 -9.00 15.19
CA PRO A 169 12.35 -8.80 13.88
C PRO A 169 11.61 -7.46 13.78
N ASN A 170 11.96 -6.67 12.78
CA ASN A 170 11.42 -5.36 12.51
C ASN A 170 10.98 -5.22 11.05
N TRP A 171 9.95 -4.39 10.81
CA TRP A 171 9.45 -4.04 9.49
C TRP A 171 9.43 -2.54 9.34
N TYR A 172 9.85 -2.06 8.18
CA TYR A 172 9.97 -0.64 7.88
C TYR A 172 9.24 -0.26 6.61
N MET A 173 8.60 0.90 6.63
CA MET A 173 8.01 1.54 5.47
C MET A 173 8.65 2.91 5.27
N PHE A 174 8.93 3.24 4.01
CA PHE A 174 9.58 4.50 3.64
C PHE A 174 8.70 5.35 2.74
N ASP A 175 8.60 6.62 3.10
CA ASP A 175 8.01 7.67 2.29
C ASP A 175 9.09 8.62 1.83
N ILE A 176 9.12 8.94 0.53
CA ILE A 176 10.16 9.79 -0.08
C ILE A 176 9.57 11.15 -0.42
N TYR A 177 10.29 12.20 -0.05
CA TYR A 177 9.89 13.59 -0.32
C TYR A 177 10.96 14.32 -1.11
N LYS A 178 10.50 15.26 -1.96
CA LYS A 178 11.32 16.24 -2.63
C LYS A 178 10.73 17.62 -2.38
N ASN A 179 11.51 18.52 -1.76
CA ASN A 179 11.06 19.88 -1.41
C ASN A 179 9.70 19.84 -0.67
N ASP A 180 9.59 19.02 0.36
CA ASP A 180 8.39 18.77 1.17
C ASP A 180 7.19 18.16 0.41
N THR A 181 7.35 17.82 -0.86
CA THR A 181 6.31 17.13 -1.65
C THR A 181 6.53 15.63 -1.56
N LEU A 182 5.52 14.88 -1.09
CA LEU A 182 5.53 13.41 -1.05
C LEU A 182 5.52 12.87 -2.49
N LEU A 183 6.49 12.00 -2.81
CA LEU A 183 6.63 11.35 -4.11
C LEU A 183 6.06 9.93 -4.13
N THR A 184 5.91 9.31 -2.96
CA THR A 184 5.37 7.96 -2.77
C THR A 184 3.96 8.06 -2.16
N ASP A 185 3.06 8.79 -2.82
CA ASP A 185 1.72 9.11 -2.33
C ASP A 185 0.72 7.95 -2.51
N THR A 186 1.06 6.96 -3.33
CA THR A 186 0.25 5.76 -3.52
C THR A 186 0.88 4.56 -2.80
N ILE A 187 0.03 3.62 -2.37
CA ILE A 187 0.50 2.42 -1.65
C ILE A 187 1.47 1.58 -2.50
N SER A 188 1.30 1.58 -3.82
CA SER A 188 2.17 0.87 -4.77
C SER A 188 3.59 1.45 -4.87
N GLU A 189 3.80 2.69 -4.46
CA GLU A 189 5.11 3.37 -4.52
C GLU A 189 5.87 3.31 -3.19
N LYS A 190 5.20 2.89 -2.11
CA LYS A 190 5.84 2.75 -0.79
C LYS A 190 6.84 1.59 -0.79
N GLN A 191 8.05 1.87 -0.28
CA GLN A 191 9.03 0.83 -0.06
C GLN A 191 8.80 0.22 1.32
N VAL A 192 8.46 -1.07 1.36
CA VAL A 192 8.32 -1.84 2.61
C VAL A 192 9.38 -2.93 2.63
N VAL A 193 10.10 -3.06 3.73
CA VAL A 193 11.17 -4.03 3.91
C VAL A 193 11.12 -4.63 5.32
N ASP A 194 11.63 -5.86 5.48
CA ASP A 194 11.99 -6.44 6.76
C ASP A 194 13.49 -6.28 7.04
N ASP A 195 13.91 -6.58 8.24
CA ASP A 195 15.29 -6.50 8.71
C ASP A 195 16.08 -7.80 8.57
N THR A 196 15.56 -8.81 7.89
CA THR A 196 16.16 -10.17 7.78
C THR A 196 17.68 -10.15 7.53
N PHE A 197 18.17 -9.14 6.80
CA PHE A 197 19.60 -9.02 6.48
C PHE A 197 20.38 -8.08 7.39
N TYR A 198 19.70 -7.38 8.32
CA TYR A 198 20.31 -6.30 9.13
C TYR A 198 20.02 -6.43 10.62
N ASP A 199 19.23 -7.41 11.07
CA ASP A 199 18.77 -7.59 12.46
C ASP A 199 19.91 -7.33 13.46
N GLY A 200 19.75 -6.29 14.29
CA GLY A 200 20.75 -5.82 15.23
C GLY A 200 22.01 -5.25 14.60
N GLY A 201 22.02 -4.94 13.31
CA GLY A 201 23.16 -4.49 12.53
C GLY A 201 23.04 -3.11 11.93
N PHE A 202 24.08 -2.69 11.21
CA PHE A 202 24.10 -1.43 10.46
C PHE A 202 23.71 -1.67 9.00
N THR A 203 22.70 -0.95 8.49
CA THR A 203 22.16 -1.14 7.13
C THR A 203 23.13 -0.79 6.01
N ASN A 204 24.15 0.03 6.30
CA ASN A 204 25.21 0.43 5.38
C ASN A 204 24.69 0.99 4.02
N GLY A 205 23.59 1.72 4.04
CA GLY A 205 23.05 2.42 2.87
C GLY A 205 22.14 1.54 2.00
N ILE A 206 21.13 0.92 2.59
CA ILE A 206 20.09 0.24 1.82
C ILE A 206 19.29 1.25 0.98
N GLY A 207 18.91 0.81 -0.24
CA GLY A 207 18.04 1.62 -1.11
C GLY A 207 16.59 1.60 -0.61
N VAL A 208 16.07 2.79 -0.29
CA VAL A 208 14.71 2.96 0.25
C VAL A 208 13.81 3.83 -0.64
N GLY A 209 14.35 4.31 -1.76
CA GLY A 209 13.60 5.07 -2.76
C GLY A 209 14.41 5.23 -4.04
N TYR A 210 13.70 5.45 -5.15
CA TYR A 210 14.30 5.47 -6.49
C TYR A 210 13.74 6.66 -7.26
N LEU A 211 14.58 7.66 -7.54
CA LEU A 211 14.19 8.88 -8.25
C LEU A 211 14.60 8.80 -9.72
N ASP A 212 13.62 8.56 -10.59
CA ASP A 212 13.82 8.47 -12.03
C ASP A 212 14.10 9.86 -12.62
N GLN A 213 15.28 10.05 -13.22
CA GLN A 213 15.70 11.32 -13.78
C GLN A 213 15.05 11.62 -15.15
N SER A 214 14.22 10.74 -15.67
CA SER A 214 13.34 10.98 -16.81
C SER A 214 11.97 11.59 -16.40
N ARG A 215 11.54 11.39 -15.16
CA ARG A 215 10.28 11.91 -14.62
C ARG A 215 10.45 13.34 -14.11
N LYS A 216 9.61 14.24 -14.60
CA LYS A 216 9.69 15.69 -14.31
C LYS A 216 9.61 16.03 -12.80
N ASP A 217 8.79 15.31 -12.06
CA ASP A 217 8.58 15.45 -10.62
C ASP A 217 9.75 14.95 -9.79
N GLN A 218 10.56 14.01 -10.32
CA GLN A 218 11.66 13.34 -9.62
C GLN A 218 13.06 13.85 -10.02
N VAL A 219 13.17 14.58 -11.16
CA VAL A 219 14.46 15.16 -11.59
C VAL A 219 15.04 16.05 -10.51
N LEU A 220 16.30 15.77 -10.10
CA LEU A 220 17.01 16.53 -9.10
C LEU A 220 17.78 17.70 -9.71
N LYS A 221 17.79 18.83 -9.00
CA LYS A 221 18.54 20.03 -9.32
C LYS A 221 19.32 20.47 -8.10
N PRO A 222 20.52 21.07 -8.28
CA PRO A 222 21.25 21.66 -7.16
C PRO A 222 20.35 22.57 -6.32
N GLY A 223 20.34 22.33 -5.00
CA GLY A 223 19.50 23.03 -4.05
C GLY A 223 18.18 22.32 -3.70
N ASP A 224 17.77 21.27 -4.41
CA ASP A 224 16.62 20.46 -4.02
C ASP A 224 16.89 19.76 -2.67
N VAL A 225 15.89 19.74 -1.81
CA VAL A 225 15.91 19.00 -0.53
C VAL A 225 15.27 17.64 -0.76
N ILE A 226 16.01 16.57 -0.51
CA ILE A 226 15.51 15.20 -0.50
C ILE A 226 15.42 14.74 0.93
N SER A 227 14.28 14.19 1.30
CA SER A 227 14.07 13.58 2.60
C SER A 227 13.31 12.28 2.51
N PHE A 228 13.43 11.48 3.54
CA PHE A 228 12.54 10.34 3.72
C PHE A 228 12.01 10.31 5.16
N ARG A 229 10.83 9.71 5.30
CA ARG A 229 10.29 9.25 6.57
C ARG A 229 10.48 7.75 6.64
N ALA A 230 11.19 7.25 7.64
CA ALA A 230 11.26 5.83 8.00
C ALA A 230 10.22 5.57 9.07
N SER A 231 9.32 4.64 8.82
CA SER A 231 8.25 4.23 9.74
C SER A 231 8.51 2.80 10.18
N SER A 232 8.60 2.55 11.50
CA SER A 232 8.61 1.18 12.03
C SER A 232 7.17 0.72 12.17
N ILE A 233 6.79 -0.29 11.38
CA ILE A 233 5.43 -0.80 11.23
C ILE A 233 5.31 -2.21 11.79
N THR A 234 4.09 -2.69 12.04
CA THR A 234 3.84 -4.07 12.43
C THR A 234 3.98 -5.01 11.23
N GLU A 235 4.35 -6.28 11.48
CA GLU A 235 4.38 -7.33 10.46
C GLU A 235 3.04 -7.44 9.71
N GLY A 236 1.92 -7.39 10.45
CA GLY A 236 0.59 -7.46 9.84
C GLY A 236 0.32 -6.33 8.86
N TYR A 237 0.78 -5.10 9.17
CA TYR A 237 0.63 -3.98 8.23
C TYR A 237 1.61 -4.09 7.04
N ALA A 238 2.83 -4.58 7.25
CA ALA A 238 3.76 -4.85 6.17
C ALA A 238 3.17 -5.87 5.17
N ASN A 239 2.61 -6.97 5.67
CA ASN A 239 1.96 -7.99 4.85
C ASN A 239 0.75 -7.39 4.09
N PHE A 240 -0.09 -6.59 4.76
CA PHE A 240 -1.20 -5.89 4.11
C PHE A 240 -0.73 -5.02 2.94
N VAL A 241 0.34 -4.22 3.13
CA VAL A 241 0.88 -3.36 2.06
C VAL A 241 1.41 -4.21 0.90
N TRP A 242 2.17 -5.28 1.16
CA TRP A 242 2.66 -6.18 0.12
C TRP A 242 1.53 -6.86 -0.65
N GLU A 243 0.49 -7.37 0.04
CA GLU A 243 -0.68 -7.96 -0.61
C GLU A 243 -1.40 -6.95 -1.51
N VAL A 244 -1.61 -5.69 -1.05
CA VAL A 244 -2.19 -4.64 -1.89
C VAL A 244 -1.29 -4.33 -3.09
N GLN A 245 0.04 -4.25 -2.90
CA GLN A 245 0.98 -4.01 -3.99
C GLN A 245 0.92 -5.12 -5.04
N ASP A 246 0.81 -6.38 -4.61
CA ASP A 246 0.68 -7.53 -5.52
C ASP A 246 -0.63 -7.47 -6.32
N GLU A 247 -1.76 -7.07 -5.69
CA GLU A 247 -3.06 -6.96 -6.35
C GLU A 247 -3.14 -5.81 -7.37
N VAL A 248 -2.46 -4.67 -7.10
CA VAL A 248 -2.45 -3.51 -8.02
C VAL A 248 -1.33 -3.58 -9.06
N SER A 249 -0.39 -4.52 -8.92
CA SER A 249 0.69 -4.70 -9.87
C SER A 249 0.21 -5.32 -11.18
N PHE A 250 1.04 -5.23 -12.23
CA PHE A 250 0.69 -5.78 -13.54
C PHE A 250 0.49 -7.30 -13.47
N SER A 251 -0.74 -7.75 -13.68
CA SER A 251 -1.07 -9.19 -13.74
C SER A 251 -1.03 -9.72 -15.18
N THR A 252 -0.40 -10.89 -15.37
CA THR A 252 -0.38 -11.60 -16.66
C THR A 252 -1.47 -12.67 -16.64
N PRO A 253 -2.52 -12.60 -17.48
CA PRO A 253 -3.72 -13.44 -17.39
C PRO A 253 -3.50 -14.95 -17.32
N LEU A 254 -2.37 -15.44 -17.84
CA LEU A 254 -2.03 -16.87 -17.86
C LEU A 254 -1.14 -17.32 -16.69
N PHE A 255 -0.56 -16.38 -15.93
CA PHE A 255 0.47 -16.67 -14.91
C PHE A 255 0.15 -16.06 -13.55
N SER A 256 -0.75 -15.07 -13.50
CA SER A 256 -1.25 -14.52 -12.25
C SER A 256 -2.41 -15.38 -11.75
N GLY A 257 -2.45 -15.60 -10.45
CA GLY A 257 -3.61 -16.21 -9.78
C GLY A 257 -4.86 -15.34 -9.93
N PRO A 258 -6.03 -15.84 -9.51
CA PRO A 258 -7.20 -14.98 -9.36
C PRO A 258 -6.92 -13.90 -8.31
N PRO A 259 -7.53 -12.70 -8.41
CA PRO A 259 -7.43 -11.68 -7.38
C PRO A 259 -7.75 -12.26 -6.01
N ALA A 260 -6.92 -11.98 -5.02
CA ALA A 260 -7.13 -12.40 -3.65
C ALA A 260 -7.75 -11.26 -2.84
N ASN A 261 -8.48 -11.60 -1.77
CA ASN A 261 -8.89 -10.59 -0.81
C ASN A 261 -7.69 -10.27 0.10
N VAL A 262 -7.25 -9.03 0.08
CA VAL A 262 -6.20 -8.54 0.98
C VAL A 262 -6.68 -8.67 2.43
N VAL A 263 -5.81 -9.21 3.29
CA VAL A 263 -6.16 -9.46 4.69
C VAL A 263 -5.96 -8.19 5.53
N GLY A 264 -7.06 -7.58 5.96
CA GLY A 264 -7.05 -6.47 6.92
C GLY A 264 -7.04 -6.95 8.38
N ASN A 265 -7.08 -5.98 9.31
CA ASN A 265 -7.16 -6.29 10.75
C ASN A 265 -8.49 -5.85 11.39
N LEU A 266 -9.50 -5.58 10.59
CA LEU A 266 -10.85 -5.20 11.03
C LEU A 266 -11.68 -6.44 11.38
N SER A 267 -12.57 -6.30 12.37
CA SER A 267 -13.56 -7.33 12.71
C SER A 267 -14.70 -7.39 11.68
N ASP A 268 -15.52 -8.43 11.78
CA ASP A 268 -16.86 -8.55 11.17
C ASP A 268 -16.89 -8.31 9.65
N GLY A 269 -15.83 -8.72 8.95
CA GLY A 269 -15.76 -8.67 7.49
C GLY A 269 -15.49 -7.28 6.90
N ALA A 270 -15.26 -6.24 7.71
CA ALA A 270 -14.78 -4.96 7.19
C ALA A 270 -13.41 -5.12 6.52
N ILE A 271 -13.11 -4.25 5.56
CA ILE A 271 -11.88 -4.28 4.77
C ILE A 271 -11.04 -3.02 5.00
N GLY A 272 -9.76 -3.09 4.66
CA GLY A 272 -8.81 -2.03 4.96
C GLY A 272 -7.95 -2.32 6.18
N TYR A 273 -7.34 -1.30 6.76
CA TYR A 273 -6.40 -1.50 7.85
C TYR A 273 -6.40 -0.33 8.85
N PHE A 274 -6.25 -0.65 10.13
CA PHE A 274 -5.93 0.28 11.19
C PHE A 274 -4.51 -0.01 11.69
N THR A 275 -3.62 0.99 11.59
CA THR A 275 -2.21 0.82 11.97
C THR A 275 -1.73 1.94 12.87
N SER A 276 -0.70 1.64 13.68
CA SER A 276 0.04 2.61 14.48
C SER A 276 1.52 2.36 14.33
N TYR A 277 2.31 3.42 14.14
CA TYR A 277 3.74 3.29 13.91
C TYR A 277 4.54 4.49 14.41
N SER A 278 5.80 4.24 14.77
CA SER A 278 6.78 5.27 15.09
C SER A 278 7.54 5.72 13.85
N VAL A 279 8.06 6.95 13.85
CA VAL A 279 8.70 7.55 12.68
C VAL A 279 10.03 8.22 13.01
N LEU A 280 10.96 8.20 12.05
CA LEU A 280 12.17 9.01 11.99
C LEU A 280 12.29 9.69 10.63
N PHE A 281 12.93 10.83 10.60
CA PHE A 281 13.16 11.62 9.39
C PHE A 281 14.64 11.83 9.14
N ALA A 282 15.04 11.80 7.88
CA ALA A 282 16.34 12.28 7.45
C ALA A 282 16.18 13.11 6.18
N SER A 283 17.02 14.13 6.04
CA SER A 283 17.02 15.03 4.89
C SER A 283 18.43 15.41 4.48
N MET A 284 18.60 15.74 3.20
CA MET A 284 19.84 16.30 2.65
C MET A 284 19.52 17.27 1.51
N VAL A 285 20.44 18.21 1.28
CA VAL A 285 20.40 19.09 0.10
C VAL A 285 21.17 18.41 -1.01
N PHE A 286 20.58 18.37 -2.21
CA PHE A 286 21.27 17.90 -3.40
C PHE A 286 22.20 18.98 -3.93
N GLU A 287 23.49 18.70 -4.11
CA GLU A 287 24.55 19.61 -4.56
C GLU A 287 24.85 19.50 -6.07
#